data_e73531ca4e82f53114cce7ef6fac132e
#
_entry.id   e73531ca4e82f53114cce7ef6fac132e
#
_cell.length_a   1.000
_cell.length_b   1.000
_cell.length_c   1.000
_cell.angle_alpha   90.00
_cell.angle_beta   90.00
_cell.angle_gamma   90.00
#
_symmetry.space_group_name_H-M   'P 1'
#
loop_
_entity.id
_entity.type
_entity.pdbx_description
1 polymer ?
#
loop_
_entity_poly.entity_id
_entity_poly.type
_entity_poly.pdbx_seq_one_letter_code
_entity_poly.pdbx_strand_id
1 'polypeptide(L)' 'MNYADQFKELGVLVDSIFGGSEGGKLWWNTPNKVFDNFTPMDIWLKDPDKIEFYINSKYFGEW' A
#
# COMPACT_ATOMS: atom_id res chain seq x y z
N MET A 1 16.54 -2.95 8.29
CA MET A 1 15.53 -1.94 7.91
C MET A 1 14.36 -2.02 8.87
N ASN A 2 13.92 -0.91 9.42
CA ASN A 2 12.79 -0.91 10.33
C ASN A 2 11.48 -0.60 9.58
N TYR A 3 10.36 -0.77 10.25
CA TYR A 3 9.05 -0.57 9.62
C TYR A 3 8.82 0.87 9.15
N ALA A 4 9.43 1.86 9.81
CA ALA A 4 9.26 3.25 9.42
C ALA A 4 9.88 3.51 8.04
N ASP A 5 11.08 2.99 7.80
CA ASP A 5 11.74 3.13 6.50
C ASP A 5 11.02 2.35 5.42
N GLN A 6 10.57 1.15 5.74
CA GLN A 6 9.81 0.31 4.82
C GLN A 6 8.51 0.99 4.41
N PHE A 7 7.80 1.57 5.36
CA PHE A 7 6.56 2.28 5.10
C PHE A 7 6.80 3.51 4.21
N LYS A 8 7.87 4.23 4.45
CA LYS A 8 8.22 5.42 3.68
C LYS A 8 8.51 5.08 2.22
N GLU A 9 9.29 4.03 1.98
CA GLU A 9 9.59 3.56 0.63
C GLU A 9 8.33 3.10 -0.10
N LEU A 10 7.51 2.34 0.60
CA LEU A 10 6.27 1.84 0.05
C LEU A 10 5.32 2.99 -0.27
N GLY A 11 5.30 4.02 0.56
CA GLY A 11 4.48 5.20 0.32
C GLY A 11 4.82 5.91 -0.98
N VAL A 12 6.09 5.96 -1.35
CA VAL A 12 6.51 6.54 -2.63
C VAL A 12 5.91 5.76 -3.80
N LEU A 13 5.92 4.43 -3.73
CA LEU A 13 5.35 3.59 -4.78
C LEU A 13 3.83 3.76 -4.84
N VAL A 14 3.17 3.81 -3.69
CA VAL A 14 1.73 4.01 -3.62
C VAL A 14 1.35 5.35 -4.25
N ASP A 15 2.05 6.41 -3.91
CA ASP A 15 1.79 7.72 -4.49
C ASP A 15 1.97 7.72 -6.00
N SER A 16 2.97 7.02 -6.50
CA SER A 16 3.21 6.90 -7.94
C SER A 16 2.08 6.17 -8.67
N ILE A 17 1.50 5.16 -8.02
CA ILE A 17 0.41 4.39 -8.62
C ILE A 17 -0.90 5.17 -8.62
N PHE A 18 -1.18 5.90 -7.55
CA PHE A 18 -2.50 6.50 -7.33
C PHE A 18 -2.55 8.02 -7.55
N GLY A 19 -1.57 8.57 -8.24
CA GLY A 19 -1.64 9.95 -8.71
C GLY A 19 -1.14 11.00 -7.72
N GLY A 20 -0.23 10.64 -6.84
CA GLY A 20 0.39 11.59 -5.92
C GLY A 20 0.00 11.33 -4.46
N SER A 21 0.42 12.24 -3.59
CA SER A 21 0.25 12.05 -2.15
C SER A 21 -1.21 12.01 -1.71
N GLU A 22 -2.07 12.79 -2.33
CA GLU A 22 -3.50 12.76 -2.02
C GLU A 22 -4.15 11.46 -2.44
N GLY A 23 -3.83 10.97 -3.65
CA GLY A 23 -4.34 9.69 -4.14
C GLY A 23 -3.85 8.53 -3.30
N GLY A 24 -2.58 8.55 -2.91
CA GLY A 24 -2.02 7.53 -2.03
C GLY A 24 -2.68 7.52 -0.67
N LYS A 25 -2.87 8.70 -0.09
CA LYS A 25 -3.51 8.83 1.21
C LYS A 25 -4.95 8.31 1.17
N LEU A 26 -5.66 8.62 0.12
CA LEU A 26 -7.04 8.14 -0.06
C LEU A 26 -7.06 6.62 -0.15
N TRP A 27 -6.13 6.03 -0.91
CA TRP A 27 -6.04 4.59 -1.03
C TRP A 27 -5.80 3.91 0.32
N TRP A 28 -4.86 4.44 1.11
CA TRP A 28 -4.53 3.89 2.42
C TRP A 28 -5.74 3.86 3.37
N ASN A 29 -6.66 4.79 3.21
CA ASN A 29 -7.77 4.99 4.13
C ASN A 29 -9.12 4.54 3.57
N THR A 30 -9.14 3.93 2.38
CA THR A 30 -10.39 3.46 1.77
C THR A 30 -10.48 1.94 1.86
N PRO A 31 -11.60 1.39 2.35
CA PRO A 31 -11.80 -0.07 2.36
C PRO A 31 -11.63 -0.65 0.96
N ASN A 32 -10.96 -1.80 0.88
CA ASN A 32 -10.59 -2.40 -0.39
C ASN A 32 -11.01 -3.86 -0.44
N LYS A 33 -11.70 -4.25 -1.50
CA LYS A 33 -12.18 -5.63 -1.67
C LYS A 33 -11.05 -6.64 -1.69
N VAL A 34 -9.88 -6.27 -2.19
CA VAL A 34 -8.70 -7.14 -2.21
C VAL A 34 -8.31 -7.54 -0.79
N PHE A 35 -8.64 -6.70 0.19
CA PHE A 35 -8.31 -6.92 1.59
C PHE A 35 -9.56 -7.17 2.43
N ASP A 36 -10.57 -7.84 1.85
CA ASP A 36 -11.82 -8.19 2.54
C ASP A 36 -12.53 -6.96 3.13
N ASN A 37 -12.50 -5.84 2.43
CA ASN A 37 -13.10 -4.56 2.83
C ASN A 37 -12.41 -3.89 4.03
N PHE A 38 -11.23 -4.37 4.41
CA PHE A 38 -10.38 -3.63 5.33
C PHE A 38 -9.62 -2.56 4.56
N THR A 39 -9.21 -1.50 5.26
CA THR A 39 -8.35 -0.51 4.63
C THR A 39 -6.94 -1.08 4.48
N PRO A 40 -6.18 -0.62 3.48
CA PRO A 40 -4.77 -1.02 3.38
C PRO A 40 -3.98 -0.69 4.65
N MET A 41 -4.31 0.42 5.32
CA MET A 41 -3.65 0.77 6.58
C MET A 41 -3.90 -0.30 7.66
N ASP A 42 -5.13 -0.81 7.77
CA ASP A 42 -5.45 -1.89 8.71
C ASP A 42 -4.62 -3.15 8.43
N ILE A 43 -4.51 -3.49 7.14
CA ILE A 43 -3.71 -4.65 6.74
C ILE A 43 -2.23 -4.42 7.03
N TRP A 44 -1.72 -3.21 6.76
CA TRP A 44 -0.33 -2.88 7.07
C TRP A 44 0.00 -3.11 8.53
N LEU A 45 -0.89 -2.74 9.43
CA LEU A 45 -0.68 -2.90 10.87
C LEU A 45 -0.66 -4.36 11.31
N LYS A 46 -1.35 -5.23 10.56
CA LYS A 46 -1.42 -6.67 10.87
C LYS A 46 -0.37 -7.48 10.11
N ASP A 47 -0.18 -7.18 8.84
CA ASP A 47 0.66 -7.97 7.95
C ASP A 47 1.23 -7.06 6.86
N PRO A 48 2.30 -6.33 7.15
CA PRO A 48 2.89 -5.41 6.17
C PRO A 48 3.38 -6.09 4.90
N ASP A 49 3.75 -7.36 4.96
CA ASP A 49 4.22 -8.09 3.78
C ASP A 49 3.13 -8.21 2.73
N LYS A 50 1.88 -8.31 3.16
CA LYS A 50 0.74 -8.41 2.25
C LYS A 50 0.59 -7.14 1.41
N ILE A 51 0.74 -5.98 2.05
CA ILE A 51 0.68 -4.70 1.34
C ILE A 51 1.87 -4.57 0.40
N GLU A 52 3.06 -4.91 0.87
CA GLU A 52 4.26 -4.82 0.06
C GLU A 52 4.15 -5.69 -1.19
N PHE A 53 3.68 -6.92 -1.03
CA PHE A 53 3.47 -7.82 -2.16
C PHE A 53 2.46 -7.24 -3.16
N TYR A 54 1.33 -6.72 -2.66
CA TYR A 54 0.29 -6.17 -3.53
C TYR A 54 0.81 -4.96 -4.32
N ILE A 55 1.48 -4.04 -3.65
CA ILE A 55 1.97 -2.82 -4.29
C ILE A 55 3.10 -3.12 -5.27
N ASN A 56 4.02 -3.99 -4.92
CA ASN A 56 5.10 -4.38 -5.83
C ASN A 56 4.56 -5.06 -7.08
N SER A 57 3.58 -5.93 -6.94
CA SER A 57 2.96 -6.58 -8.08
C SER A 57 2.27 -5.57 -9.00
N LYS A 58 1.58 -4.60 -8.43
CA LYS A 58 0.93 -3.55 -9.20
C LYS A 58 1.94 -2.64 -9.90
N TYR A 59 2.95 -2.20 -9.17
CA TYR A 59 3.93 -1.25 -9.69
C TYR A 59 4.77 -1.86 -10.81
N PHE A 60 5.20 -3.11 -10.62
CA PHE A 60 6.06 -3.78 -11.59
C PHE A 60 5.30 -4.60 -12.62
N GLY A 61 3.99 -4.69 -12.51
CA GLY A 61 3.16 -5.36 -13.51
C GLY A 61 3.37 -6.86 -13.59
N GLU A 62 3.57 -7.52 -12.49
CA GLU A 62 3.88 -8.95 -12.45
C GLU A 62 2.65 -9.86 -12.37
N TRP A 63 1.55 -9.48 -12.93
CA TRP A 63 0.34 -10.31 -12.93
C TRP A 63 0.26 -11.23 -14.13
#